data_5c9e522d6b8ff2137065f4ed1f3bdf52
#
_entry.id   5c9e522d6b8ff2137065f4ed1f3bdf52
#
_cell.length_a   1.000
_cell.length_b   1.000
_cell.length_c   1.000
_cell.angle_alpha   90.00
_cell.angle_beta   90.00
_cell.angle_gamma   90.00
#
_symmetry.space_group_name_H-M   'P 1'
#
loop_
_entity.id
_entity.type
_entity.pdbx_description
1 polymer ?
#
loop_
_entity_poly.entity_id
_entity_poly.type
_entity_poly.pdbx_seq_one_letter_code
_entity_poly.pdbx_strand_id
1 'polypeptide(L)'
;LEERGSQVWWHWTSPEERLTVYENARKADVYLASSNAVTRDGRIVNIDGQANRVAGMIQGPSRVILVIGEQKVVDGGLNTAIARIRAQACPANAKRLKLHTPCALTGVCNQAECGDDCMCRVTAVLERPPRGREITVIFTEEALGY
;
A
#
# COMPACT_ATOMS: atom_id res chain seq x y z
N LEU A 1 -10.36 -15.69 7.17
CA LEU A 1 -10.69 -16.12 5.79
C LEU A 1 -10.42 -17.61 5.61
N GLU A 2 -9.24 -18.11 5.95
CA GLU A 2 -8.88 -19.53 5.84
C GLU A 2 -9.82 -20.41 6.65
N GLU A 3 -10.15 -20.04 7.89
CA GLU A 3 -11.13 -20.74 8.74
C GLU A 3 -12.53 -20.84 8.11
N ARG A 4 -12.82 -20.01 7.11
CA ARG A 4 -14.06 -19.99 6.33
C ARG A 4 -13.92 -20.68 4.95
N GLY A 5 -12.81 -21.41 4.74
CA GLY A 5 -12.56 -22.19 3.52
C GLY A 5 -11.99 -21.39 2.35
N SER A 6 -11.55 -20.14 2.56
CA SER A 6 -10.87 -19.37 1.52
C SER A 6 -9.40 -19.80 1.42
N GLN A 7 -8.89 -19.96 0.20
CA GLN A 7 -7.45 -20.08 -0.02
C GLN A 7 -6.82 -18.69 0.05
N VAL A 8 -5.84 -18.48 0.94
CA VAL A 8 -5.20 -17.19 1.17
C VAL A 8 -3.75 -17.21 0.72
N TRP A 9 -3.38 -16.26 -0.13
CA TRP A 9 -2.01 -16.04 -0.57
C TRP A 9 -1.42 -14.87 0.21
N TRP A 10 -0.75 -15.19 1.33
CA TRP A 10 -0.27 -14.20 2.29
C TRP A 10 1.19 -13.84 2.00
N HIS A 11 1.46 -12.57 1.70
CA HIS A 11 2.80 -12.14 1.29
C HIS A 11 3.84 -12.05 2.42
N TRP A 12 3.40 -12.14 3.67
CA TRP A 12 4.29 -12.25 4.83
C TRP A 12 4.77 -13.70 5.00
N THR A 13 5.56 -14.15 4.05
CA THR A 13 6.12 -15.50 3.96
C THR A 13 7.63 -15.43 3.78
N SER A 14 8.29 -16.58 3.70
CA SER A 14 9.73 -16.64 3.45
C SER A 14 10.11 -15.97 2.11
N PRO A 15 11.34 -15.47 1.99
CA PRO A 15 11.79 -14.89 0.72
C PRO A 15 11.67 -15.86 -0.47
N GLU A 16 11.90 -17.15 -0.23
CA GLU A 16 11.88 -18.22 -1.25
C GLU A 16 10.48 -18.45 -1.80
N GLU A 17 9.45 -18.35 -0.97
CA GLU A 17 8.05 -18.56 -1.36
C GLU A 17 7.39 -17.31 -1.94
N ARG A 18 8.00 -16.15 -1.73
CA ARG A 18 7.38 -14.85 -2.03
C ARG A 18 6.97 -14.67 -3.48
N LEU A 19 7.80 -15.11 -4.42
CA LEU A 19 7.49 -15.01 -5.85
C LEU A 19 6.26 -15.87 -6.21
N THR A 20 6.19 -17.10 -5.71
CA THR A 20 5.05 -17.99 -5.91
C THR A 20 3.77 -17.42 -5.32
N VAL A 21 3.86 -16.82 -4.11
CA VAL A 21 2.72 -16.12 -3.49
C VAL A 21 2.25 -14.96 -4.35
N TYR A 22 3.15 -14.13 -4.89
CA TYR A 22 2.78 -13.01 -5.75
C TYR A 22 2.13 -13.46 -7.07
N GLU A 23 2.62 -14.54 -7.68
CA GLU A 23 2.04 -15.11 -8.89
C GLU A 23 0.63 -15.64 -8.65
N ASN A 24 0.42 -16.36 -7.56
CA ASN A 24 -0.88 -16.89 -7.18
C ASN A 24 -1.85 -15.78 -6.76
N ALA A 25 -1.39 -14.82 -5.97
CA ALA A 25 -2.21 -13.68 -5.56
C ALA A 25 -2.73 -12.87 -6.77
N ARG A 26 -1.98 -12.79 -7.86
CA ARG A 26 -2.44 -12.14 -9.10
C ARG A 26 -3.54 -12.88 -9.83
N LYS A 27 -3.66 -14.21 -9.60
CA LYS A 27 -4.67 -15.08 -10.21
C LYS A 27 -5.86 -15.36 -9.29
N ALA A 28 -5.84 -14.84 -8.06
CA ALA A 28 -6.90 -15.02 -7.09
C ALA A 28 -8.21 -14.30 -7.53
N ASP A 29 -9.32 -14.66 -6.93
CA ASP A 29 -10.63 -14.03 -7.22
C ASP A 29 -10.71 -12.60 -6.68
N VAL A 30 -10.04 -12.34 -5.56
CA VAL A 30 -10.07 -11.05 -4.85
C VAL A 30 -8.67 -10.67 -4.38
N TYR A 31 -8.31 -9.40 -4.55
CA TYR A 31 -7.12 -8.81 -3.95
C TYR A 31 -7.51 -7.97 -2.75
N LEU A 32 -7.04 -8.35 -1.56
CA LEU A 32 -7.29 -7.62 -0.33
C LEU A 32 -6.06 -6.82 0.08
N ALA A 33 -6.22 -5.53 0.28
CA ALA A 33 -5.11 -4.64 0.63
C ALA A 33 -5.58 -3.42 1.44
N SER A 34 -4.65 -2.51 1.70
CA SER A 34 -4.92 -1.16 2.20
C SER A 34 -4.18 -0.14 1.34
N SER A 35 -4.49 1.14 1.51
CA SER A 35 -3.79 2.25 0.85
C SER A 35 -2.95 3.05 1.85
N ASN A 36 -2.02 3.86 1.35
CA ASN A 36 -1.26 4.79 2.20
C ASN A 36 -2.00 6.11 2.43
N ALA A 37 -2.78 6.60 1.47
CA ALA A 37 -3.66 7.75 1.64
C ALA A 37 -4.82 7.68 0.66
N VAL A 38 -5.92 8.33 1.02
CA VAL A 38 -7.08 8.56 0.15
C VAL A 38 -7.48 10.02 0.26
N THR A 39 -7.67 10.68 -0.87
CA THR A 39 -8.19 12.05 -0.91
C THR A 39 -9.72 12.04 -0.80
N ARG A 40 -10.31 13.14 -0.33
CA ARG A 40 -11.78 13.22 -0.21
C ARG A 40 -12.52 13.11 -1.56
N ASP A 41 -11.86 13.44 -2.66
CA ASP A 41 -12.41 13.25 -4.02
C ASP A 41 -12.21 11.82 -4.56
N GLY A 42 -11.71 10.89 -3.73
CA GLY A 42 -11.68 9.46 -4.00
C GLY A 42 -10.40 8.94 -4.67
N ARG A 43 -9.35 9.74 -4.80
CA ARG A 43 -8.06 9.24 -5.32
C ARG A 43 -7.36 8.37 -4.29
N ILE A 44 -6.92 7.20 -4.71
CA ILE A 44 -6.17 6.27 -3.88
C ILE A 44 -4.68 6.45 -4.18
N VAL A 45 -3.91 6.83 -3.16
CA VAL A 45 -2.48 7.17 -3.32
C VAL A 45 -1.61 6.19 -2.55
N ASN A 46 -0.64 5.60 -3.25
CA ASN A 46 0.30 4.64 -2.69
C ASN A 46 1.74 4.97 -3.06
N ILE A 47 2.65 4.73 -2.12
CA ILE A 47 4.09 4.72 -2.37
C ILE A 47 4.62 3.34 -1.98
N ASP A 48 5.23 2.65 -2.94
CA ASP A 48 5.75 1.30 -2.80
C ASP A 48 7.26 1.22 -3.09
N GLY A 49 7.93 0.24 -2.48
CA GLY A 49 9.32 -0.09 -2.77
C GLY A 49 9.46 -1.06 -3.94
N GLN A 50 8.72 -2.15 -3.92
CA GLN A 50 8.76 -3.21 -4.94
C GLN A 50 7.57 -3.15 -5.92
N ALA A 51 6.66 -2.21 -5.75
CA ALA A 51 5.42 -2.08 -6.51
C ALA A 51 4.49 -3.31 -6.45
N ASN A 52 4.76 -4.30 -5.60
CA ASN A 52 3.97 -5.53 -5.52
C ASN A 52 2.52 -5.27 -5.14
N ARG A 53 2.26 -4.37 -4.18
CA ARG A 53 0.92 -3.99 -3.75
C ARG A 53 0.20 -3.22 -4.86
N VAL A 54 0.84 -2.23 -5.45
CA VAL A 54 0.29 -1.44 -6.56
C VAL A 54 0.02 -2.33 -7.78
N ALA A 55 0.92 -3.26 -8.11
CA ALA A 55 0.71 -4.23 -9.18
C ALA A 55 -0.53 -5.10 -8.94
N GLY A 56 -0.75 -5.53 -7.69
CA GLY A 56 -1.96 -6.26 -7.30
C GLY A 56 -3.24 -5.46 -7.53
N MET A 57 -3.22 -4.16 -7.21
CA MET A 57 -4.36 -3.27 -7.41
C MET A 57 -4.64 -2.98 -8.90
N ILE A 58 -3.58 -2.87 -9.73
CA ILE A 58 -3.69 -2.42 -11.13
C ILE A 58 -3.83 -3.61 -12.08
N GLN A 59 -3.07 -4.68 -11.89
CA GLN A 59 -2.98 -5.84 -12.78
C GLN A 59 -3.24 -7.19 -12.08
N GLY A 60 -3.64 -7.18 -10.83
CA GLY A 60 -4.05 -8.37 -10.09
C GLY A 60 -5.49 -8.82 -10.42
N PRO A 61 -6.20 -9.38 -9.46
CA PRO A 61 -7.59 -9.81 -9.59
C PRO A 61 -8.53 -8.70 -10.08
N SER A 62 -9.63 -9.08 -10.72
CA SER A 62 -10.64 -8.12 -11.19
C SER A 62 -11.37 -7.42 -10.04
N ARG A 63 -11.44 -8.05 -8.88
CA ARG A 63 -11.97 -7.46 -7.66
C ARG A 63 -10.87 -7.12 -6.68
N VAL A 64 -10.85 -5.87 -6.23
CA VAL A 64 -9.93 -5.34 -5.23
C VAL A 64 -10.75 -4.81 -4.06
N ILE A 65 -10.43 -5.24 -2.85
CA ILE A 65 -11.03 -4.71 -1.62
C ILE A 65 -9.94 -3.99 -0.83
N LEU A 66 -10.14 -2.72 -0.55
CA LEU A 66 -9.25 -1.91 0.26
C LEU A 66 -9.89 -1.62 1.61
N VAL A 67 -9.28 -2.07 2.69
CA VAL A 67 -9.69 -1.72 4.05
C VAL A 67 -8.80 -0.58 4.53
N ILE A 68 -9.40 0.56 4.84
CA ILE A 68 -8.70 1.83 5.07
C ILE A 68 -9.19 2.46 6.36
N GLY A 69 -8.28 2.65 7.32
CA GLY A 69 -8.57 3.44 8.50
C GLY A 69 -8.77 4.92 8.16
N GLU A 70 -9.70 5.59 8.81
CA GLU A 70 -10.06 6.99 8.51
C GLU A 70 -8.88 7.97 8.63
N GLN A 71 -7.86 7.65 9.46
CA GLN A 71 -6.64 8.45 9.60
C GLN A 71 -5.83 8.58 8.29
N LYS A 72 -6.17 7.80 7.27
CA LYS A 72 -5.54 7.86 5.93
C LYS A 72 -6.29 8.73 4.94
N VAL A 73 -7.47 9.20 5.31
CA VAL A 73 -8.22 10.18 4.51
C VAL A 73 -7.63 11.56 4.72
N VAL A 74 -7.33 12.25 3.63
CA VAL A 74 -6.74 13.59 3.70
C VAL A 74 -7.68 14.67 3.19
N ASP A 75 -7.71 15.79 3.91
CA ASP A 75 -8.39 17.02 3.49
C ASP A 75 -7.44 17.80 2.56
N GLY A 76 -7.54 17.54 1.27
CA GLY A 76 -6.71 18.17 0.26
C GLY A 76 -6.51 17.30 -0.97
N GLY A 77 -5.67 17.76 -1.89
CA GLY A 77 -5.39 17.08 -3.13
C GLY A 77 -4.22 16.11 -3.04
N LEU A 78 -3.71 15.73 -4.21
CA LEU A 78 -2.61 14.77 -4.35
C LEU A 78 -1.36 15.13 -3.55
N ASN A 79 -0.98 16.41 -3.53
CA ASN A 79 0.20 16.86 -2.78
C ASN A 79 0.05 16.63 -1.28
N THR A 80 -1.15 16.85 -0.71
CA THR A 80 -1.45 16.58 0.69
C THR A 80 -1.36 15.08 0.99
N ALA A 81 -1.89 14.23 0.10
CA ALA A 81 -1.79 12.79 0.24
C ALA A 81 -0.33 12.31 0.23
N ILE A 82 0.47 12.77 -0.71
CA ILE A 82 1.90 12.45 -0.78
C ILE A 82 2.65 12.96 0.45
N ALA A 83 2.36 14.17 0.92
CA ALA A 83 2.95 14.74 2.12
C ALA A 83 2.63 13.88 3.37
N ARG A 84 1.37 13.48 3.55
CA ARG A 84 0.97 12.56 4.61
C ARG A 84 1.76 11.25 4.55
N ILE A 85 1.85 10.63 3.38
CA ILE A 85 2.56 9.35 3.21
C ILE A 85 4.03 9.50 3.62
N ARG A 86 4.69 10.57 3.18
CA ARG A 86 6.10 10.83 3.50
C ARG A 86 6.34 11.21 4.96
N ALA A 87 5.37 11.86 5.59
CA ALA A 87 5.48 12.27 6.99
C ALA A 87 5.12 11.16 7.98
N GLN A 88 4.27 10.21 7.60
CA GLN A 88 3.72 9.22 8.52
C GLN A 88 4.00 7.77 8.05
N ALA A 89 3.47 7.38 6.88
CA ALA A 89 3.52 6.00 6.45
C ALA A 89 4.94 5.52 6.12
N CYS A 90 5.71 6.33 5.39
CA CYS A 90 7.07 5.96 5.01
C CYS A 90 8.01 5.82 6.22
N PRO A 91 8.09 6.79 7.17
CA PRO A 91 8.94 6.65 8.35
C PRO A 91 8.56 5.44 9.21
N ALA A 92 7.28 5.25 9.49
CA ALA A 92 6.81 4.14 10.31
C ALA A 92 7.15 2.78 9.67
N ASN A 93 6.94 2.66 8.35
CA ASN A 93 7.25 1.42 7.63
C ASN A 93 8.75 1.19 7.49
N ALA A 94 9.54 2.22 7.21
CA ALA A 94 11.00 2.14 7.14
C ALA A 94 11.61 1.70 8.48
N LYS A 95 11.11 2.24 9.59
CA LYS A 95 11.49 1.82 10.94
C LYS A 95 11.14 0.36 11.23
N ARG A 96 9.91 -0.07 10.87
CA ARG A 96 9.47 -1.46 11.00
C ARG A 96 10.35 -2.43 10.21
N LEU A 97 10.79 -2.03 9.02
CA LEU A 97 11.66 -2.82 8.15
C LEU A 97 13.15 -2.71 8.53
N LYS A 98 13.50 -1.92 9.55
CA LYS A 98 14.87 -1.68 10.04
C LYS A 98 15.80 -1.18 8.93
N LEU A 99 15.30 -0.28 8.07
CA LEU A 99 16.09 0.32 6.99
C LEU A 99 17.00 1.44 7.53
N HIS A 100 18.09 1.71 6.82
CA HIS A 100 19.05 2.77 7.16
C HIS A 100 18.74 4.08 6.42
N THR A 101 17.48 4.43 6.34
CA THR A 101 17.01 5.68 5.71
C THR A 101 16.91 6.81 6.74
N PRO A 102 17.05 8.09 6.33
CA PRO A 102 16.86 9.22 7.25
C PRO A 102 15.54 9.16 8.02
N CYS A 103 14.45 8.84 7.33
CA CYS A 103 13.13 8.76 7.97
C CYS A 103 12.98 7.59 8.96
N ALA A 104 13.70 6.50 8.80
CA ALA A 104 13.73 5.40 9.77
C ALA A 104 14.45 5.82 11.06
N LEU A 105 15.51 6.62 10.93
CA LEU A 105 16.37 7.06 12.04
C LEU A 105 15.80 8.28 12.76
N THR A 106 15.37 9.29 12.01
CA THR A 106 14.97 10.60 12.54
C THR A 106 13.44 10.84 12.59
N GLY A 107 12.65 10.01 11.89
CA GLY A 107 11.23 10.23 11.66
C GLY A 107 10.93 11.23 10.54
N VAL A 108 11.93 11.89 9.98
CA VAL A 108 11.76 12.94 8.96
C VAL A 108 12.24 12.44 7.60
N CYS A 109 11.41 12.65 6.57
CA CYS A 109 11.77 12.29 5.21
C CYS A 109 12.80 13.26 4.62
N ASN A 110 13.95 12.74 4.24
CA ASN A 110 14.95 13.45 3.43
C ASN A 110 15.32 12.59 2.22
N GLN A 111 14.65 12.81 1.10
CA GLN A 111 14.81 11.98 -0.10
C GLN A 111 16.21 12.07 -0.71
N ALA A 112 16.88 13.20 -0.58
CA ALA A 112 18.22 13.39 -1.14
C ALA A 112 19.28 12.49 -0.46
N GLU A 113 19.04 12.10 0.77
CA GLU A 113 19.96 11.28 1.58
C GLU A 113 19.46 9.82 1.76
N CYS A 114 18.39 9.41 1.08
CA CYS A 114 17.79 8.10 1.30
C CYS A 114 18.69 6.92 0.89
N GLY A 115 19.57 7.08 -0.10
CA GLY A 115 20.44 6.01 -0.60
C GLY A 115 19.67 4.82 -1.19
N ASP A 116 20.33 3.68 -1.26
CA ASP A 116 19.79 2.45 -1.87
C ASP A 116 18.70 1.78 -1.03
N ASP A 117 18.68 2.03 0.27
CA ASP A 117 17.63 1.54 1.17
C ASP A 117 16.28 2.26 0.99
N CYS A 118 16.21 3.28 0.09
CA CYS A 118 14.98 4.01 -0.17
C CYS A 118 13.86 3.09 -0.62
N MET A 119 12.80 3.02 0.16
CA MET A 119 11.61 2.25 -0.17
C MET A 119 10.55 3.04 -0.96
N CYS A 120 10.74 4.33 -1.15
CA CYS A 120 9.80 5.19 -1.88
C CYS A 120 10.17 5.22 -3.37
N ARG A 121 10.03 4.08 -4.05
CA ARG A 121 10.51 3.91 -5.45
C ARG A 121 9.40 4.11 -6.48
N VAL A 122 8.16 3.80 -6.11
CA VAL A 122 7.00 3.92 -7.02
C VAL A 122 5.90 4.68 -6.31
N THR A 123 5.47 5.79 -6.89
CA THR A 123 4.25 6.51 -6.48
C THR A 123 3.16 6.24 -7.50
N ALA A 124 2.05 5.69 -7.05
CA ALA A 124 0.89 5.41 -7.88
C ALA A 124 -0.34 6.13 -7.35
N VAL A 125 -1.11 6.68 -8.28
CA VAL A 125 -2.38 7.33 -8.03
C VAL A 125 -3.44 6.62 -8.85
N LEU A 126 -4.44 6.05 -8.20
CA LEU A 126 -5.62 5.55 -8.88
C LEU A 126 -6.68 6.65 -8.82
N GLU A 127 -6.88 7.31 -9.95
CA GLU A 127 -7.91 8.33 -10.16
C GLU A 127 -9.30 7.69 -10.23
N ARG A 128 -9.37 6.48 -10.77
CA ARG A 128 -10.56 5.64 -10.95
C ARG A 128 -10.12 4.18 -11.01
N PRO A 129 -11.02 3.22 -10.79
CA PRO A 129 -10.71 1.82 -11.03
C PRO A 129 -10.23 1.60 -12.47
N PRO A 130 -9.16 0.83 -12.69
CA PRO A 130 -8.77 0.43 -14.04
C PRO A 130 -9.92 -0.27 -14.77
N ARG A 131 -10.01 -0.11 -16.09
CA ARG A 131 -11.08 -0.73 -16.87
C ARG A 131 -11.12 -2.25 -16.66
N GLY A 132 -12.32 -2.79 -16.44
CA GLY A 132 -12.52 -4.22 -16.17
C GLY A 132 -12.20 -4.64 -14.73
N ARG A 133 -12.02 -3.67 -13.82
CA ARG A 133 -11.79 -3.94 -12.40
C ARG A 133 -12.79 -3.22 -11.52
N GLU A 134 -13.10 -3.86 -10.40
CA GLU A 134 -13.92 -3.28 -9.34
C GLU A 134 -13.02 -3.02 -8.13
N ILE A 135 -13.07 -1.81 -7.60
CA ILE A 135 -12.36 -1.45 -6.35
C ILE A 135 -13.42 -1.07 -5.33
N THR A 136 -13.56 -1.90 -4.31
CA THR A 136 -14.39 -1.60 -3.14
C THR A 136 -13.51 -1.03 -2.04
N VAL A 137 -13.88 0.12 -1.50
CA VAL A 137 -13.19 0.74 -0.36
C VAL A 137 -14.08 0.63 0.87
N ILE A 138 -13.55 0.00 1.92
CA ILE A 138 -14.19 -0.12 3.22
C ILE A 138 -13.43 0.79 4.18
N PHE A 139 -14.10 1.84 4.67
CA PHE A 139 -13.55 2.70 5.70
C PHE A 139 -13.89 2.16 7.09
N THR A 140 -12.97 2.32 8.02
CA THR A 140 -13.15 1.98 9.43
C THR A 140 -12.63 3.12 10.30
N GLU A 141 -13.29 3.35 11.42
CA GLU A 141 -12.87 4.31 12.45
C GLU A 141 -11.57 3.86 13.14
N GLU A 142 -11.26 2.56 13.09
CA GLU A 142 -10.02 2.05 13.64
C GLU A 142 -8.81 2.50 12.83
N ALA A 143 -7.75 2.91 13.54
CA ALA A 143 -6.47 3.24 12.92
C ALA A 143 -5.77 1.96 12.44
N LEU A 144 -6.01 1.57 11.19
CA LEU A 144 -5.41 0.39 10.57
C LEU A 144 -4.15 0.74 9.78
N GLY A 145 -3.03 0.20 10.22
CA GLY A 145 -1.72 0.39 9.60
C GLY A 145 -1.24 1.86 9.66
N TYR A 146 -0.36 2.24 8.72
CA TYR A 146 0.29 3.57 8.72
C TYR A 146 -0.37 4.56 7.77
#